data_578c93cd662a1a741b9c6334145779c4
#
_entry.id   578c93cd662a1a741b9c6334145779c4
#
_cell.length_a   1.000
_cell.length_b   1.000
_cell.length_c   1.000
_cell.angle_alpha   90.00
_cell.angle_beta   90.00
_cell.angle_gamma   90.00
#
_symmetry.space_group_name_H-M   'P 1'
#
loop_
_entity.id
_entity.type
_entity.pdbx_description
1 polymer ?
#
loop_
_entity_poly.entity_id
_entity_poly.type
_entity_poly.pdbx_seq_one_letter_code
_entity_poly.pdbx_strand_id
1 'polypeptide(L)'
;MSNLPSPSDLFIIGGGINGCGIARDAAGRGLSVTLAEQGDLAQGTSSASTKLFHGGLRYLEYFEFRLVREALQERETLLAAMPHISWPMRFVLPLSPQMRFEGTTPTSKLLGVFMPWLKGRRPDWLIRLGLLIYDSMGGRKVLPATRALDLTRDPAGLVLKPGFAKAYEYSDCWVQDSRLVALNARDAALRGAVILTRTRVIQADREGALWRVVTEDALGQTTHYARALVNAAGPWVTQVLRGTIHVPSREGARLVRGSHIVTRKLYDHDRCYFFQGQDGRIIFAIPYEGDFTLIGTTEQDHKGPPGEAQITQAERDYLITFANQYFRKPLTTDDVVWAYSGVRPLYDDGAKSATAATREYVLTLDTAGPALLNVFGGKITTYRRLAEAALAKLAAPLGVTKGDWTARVPLPGGDFPLADKPRLIADLHAAHPFLTEAEATRLIRAYGTEAALILGAATSPEALGRDFGAGLYEAEVRWLMDKEWARAAADVVWRRTKLGLRMTPDQIEALDHWMQAQAQA
;
A
#
# COMPACT_ATOMS: atom_id res chain seq x y z
N MET A 1 -42.35 1.79 -20.16
CA MET A 1 -41.41 1.27 -19.15
C MET A 1 -40.07 1.82 -19.53
N SER A 2 -39.54 2.76 -18.77
CA SER A 2 -38.22 3.35 -19.01
C SER A 2 -37.18 2.23 -18.91
N ASN A 3 -36.33 2.08 -19.93
CA ASN A 3 -35.17 1.18 -19.91
C ASN A 3 -34.17 1.67 -18.85
N LEU A 4 -34.44 1.38 -17.57
CA LEU A 4 -33.45 1.55 -16.52
C LEU A 4 -32.30 0.56 -16.80
N PRO A 5 -31.05 0.99 -16.71
CA PRO A 5 -29.93 0.06 -16.83
C PRO A 5 -30.07 -1.04 -15.79
N SER A 6 -29.74 -2.27 -16.17
CA SER A 6 -29.80 -3.40 -15.25
C SER A 6 -28.99 -3.10 -13.99
N PRO A 7 -29.57 -3.26 -12.78
CA PRO A 7 -28.87 -2.93 -11.54
C PRO A 7 -27.67 -3.85 -11.33
N SER A 8 -26.54 -3.30 -10.90
CA SER A 8 -25.41 -4.10 -10.45
C SER A 8 -25.72 -4.78 -9.11
N ASP A 9 -25.09 -5.91 -8.83
CA ASP A 9 -25.20 -6.51 -7.51
C ASP A 9 -24.55 -5.64 -6.43
N LEU A 10 -23.42 -5.01 -6.78
CA LEU A 10 -22.62 -4.24 -5.84
C LEU A 10 -22.11 -2.95 -6.46
N PHE A 11 -22.35 -1.82 -5.80
CA PHE A 11 -21.71 -0.55 -6.09
C PHE A 11 -20.68 -0.23 -5.00
N ILE A 12 -19.46 0.14 -5.37
CA ILE A 12 -18.35 0.42 -4.44
C ILE A 12 -17.89 1.86 -4.62
N ILE A 13 -17.85 2.61 -3.52
CA ILE A 13 -17.32 3.97 -3.46
C ILE A 13 -15.87 3.92 -2.95
N GLY A 14 -14.91 4.29 -3.81
CA GLY A 14 -13.49 4.41 -3.48
C GLY A 14 -12.58 3.38 -4.16
N GLY A 15 -11.61 3.87 -4.95
CA GLY A 15 -10.61 3.12 -5.72
C GLY A 15 -9.28 2.93 -4.98
N GLY A 16 -9.32 2.89 -3.65
CA GLY A 16 -8.19 2.47 -2.82
C GLY A 16 -8.07 0.94 -2.72
N ILE A 17 -7.08 0.46 -1.94
CA ILE A 17 -6.80 -0.98 -1.83
C ILE A 17 -8.00 -1.78 -1.31
N ASN A 18 -8.78 -1.24 -0.38
CA ASN A 18 -9.95 -1.93 0.16
C ASN A 18 -11.07 -2.05 -0.88
N GLY A 19 -11.40 -0.95 -1.57
CA GLY A 19 -12.44 -0.97 -2.62
C GLY A 19 -12.07 -1.87 -3.79
N CYS A 20 -10.84 -1.77 -4.30
CA CYS A 20 -10.36 -2.61 -5.40
C CYS A 20 -10.25 -4.10 -4.98
N GLY A 21 -9.85 -4.38 -3.74
CA GLY A 21 -9.83 -5.74 -3.21
C GLY A 21 -11.22 -6.36 -3.09
N ILE A 22 -12.21 -5.59 -2.61
CA ILE A 22 -13.62 -6.01 -2.53
C ILE A 22 -14.20 -6.20 -3.94
N ALA A 23 -13.91 -5.30 -4.88
CA ALA A 23 -14.35 -5.42 -6.27
C ALA A 23 -13.82 -6.70 -6.91
N ARG A 24 -12.53 -7.00 -6.73
CA ARG A 24 -11.89 -8.22 -7.21
C ARG A 24 -12.55 -9.48 -6.65
N ASP A 25 -12.74 -9.53 -5.33
CA ASP A 25 -13.33 -10.71 -4.68
C ASP A 25 -14.78 -10.90 -5.12
N ALA A 26 -15.59 -9.83 -5.16
CA ALA A 26 -16.98 -9.86 -5.59
C ALA A 26 -17.13 -10.33 -7.05
N ALA A 27 -16.38 -9.76 -7.98
CA ALA A 27 -16.42 -10.14 -9.39
C ALA A 27 -16.02 -11.59 -9.60
N GLY A 28 -14.99 -12.09 -8.89
CA GLY A 28 -14.59 -13.49 -8.95
C GLY A 28 -15.62 -14.46 -8.38
N ARG A 29 -16.46 -14.01 -7.45
CA ARG A 29 -17.63 -14.78 -6.97
C ARG A 29 -18.81 -14.72 -7.95
N GLY A 30 -18.71 -13.94 -9.02
CA GLY A 30 -19.71 -13.85 -10.09
C GLY A 30 -20.74 -12.76 -9.90
N LEU A 31 -20.48 -11.80 -9.00
CA LEU A 31 -21.32 -10.63 -8.84
C LEU A 31 -21.00 -9.58 -9.93
N SER A 32 -22.02 -8.88 -10.39
CA SER A 32 -21.86 -7.65 -11.19
C SER A 32 -21.46 -6.50 -10.29
N VAL A 33 -20.33 -5.86 -10.59
CA VAL A 33 -19.71 -4.84 -9.73
C VAL A 33 -19.48 -3.55 -10.50
N THR A 34 -19.84 -2.42 -9.91
CA THR A 34 -19.42 -1.09 -10.34
C THR A 34 -18.61 -0.44 -9.21
N LEU A 35 -17.43 0.07 -9.52
CA LEU A 35 -16.59 0.82 -8.58
C LEU A 35 -16.38 2.23 -9.13
N ALA A 36 -16.62 3.25 -8.30
CA ALA A 36 -16.35 4.65 -8.63
C ALA A 36 -15.26 5.23 -7.72
N GLU A 37 -14.26 5.89 -8.34
CA GLU A 37 -13.17 6.61 -7.69
C GLU A 37 -13.15 8.06 -8.20
N GLN A 38 -13.19 9.02 -7.27
CA GLN A 38 -13.25 10.46 -7.61
C GLN A 38 -11.97 10.98 -8.30
N GLY A 39 -10.86 10.32 -8.10
CA GLY A 39 -9.58 10.64 -8.71
C GLY A 39 -9.00 9.49 -9.51
N ASP A 40 -7.68 9.33 -9.45
CA ASP A 40 -7.00 8.14 -9.97
C ASP A 40 -6.98 7.02 -8.90
N LEU A 41 -6.87 5.77 -9.37
CA LEU A 41 -6.67 4.62 -8.48
C LEU A 41 -5.46 4.83 -7.56
N ALA A 42 -5.62 4.47 -6.29
CA ALA A 42 -4.61 4.63 -5.25
C ALA A 42 -4.23 6.09 -4.92
N GLN A 43 -4.91 7.11 -5.42
CA GLN A 43 -4.52 8.51 -5.22
C GLN A 43 -4.48 8.93 -3.75
N GLY A 44 -5.30 8.33 -2.89
CA GLY A 44 -5.31 8.58 -1.44
C GLY A 44 -4.21 7.83 -0.70
N THR A 45 -4.55 7.27 0.46
CA THR A 45 -3.63 6.59 1.38
C THR A 45 -2.88 5.41 0.76
N SER A 46 -3.48 4.74 -0.23
CA SER A 46 -2.98 3.49 -0.79
C SER A 46 -1.69 3.61 -1.60
N SER A 47 -1.27 4.81 -2.01
CA SER A 47 0.05 5.06 -2.63
C SER A 47 1.06 5.68 -1.67
N ALA A 48 0.63 6.03 -0.47
CA ALA A 48 1.42 6.76 0.52
C ALA A 48 1.78 5.89 1.75
N SER A 49 1.84 4.57 1.58
CA SER A 49 2.25 3.63 2.62
C SER A 49 3.79 3.59 2.77
N THR A 50 4.28 2.86 3.78
CA THR A 50 5.71 2.53 3.92
C THR A 50 6.15 1.43 2.92
N LYS A 51 5.24 0.94 2.08
CA LYS A 51 5.45 -0.05 1.01
C LYS A 51 5.96 -1.40 1.52
N LEU A 52 5.43 -1.84 2.67
CA LEU A 52 5.81 -3.10 3.31
C LEU A 52 4.58 -3.98 3.57
N PHE A 53 4.71 -5.26 3.23
CA PHE A 53 3.91 -6.32 3.83
C PHE A 53 4.66 -6.84 5.05
N HIS A 54 4.18 -6.49 6.23
CA HIS A 54 4.85 -6.82 7.48
C HIS A 54 3.85 -7.23 8.57
N GLY A 55 4.29 -8.09 9.47
CA GLY A 55 3.46 -8.55 10.59
C GLY A 55 3.25 -7.49 11.67
N GLY A 56 4.10 -6.45 11.69
CA GLY A 56 4.05 -5.43 12.73
C GLY A 56 4.62 -5.94 14.05
N LEU A 57 5.93 -6.20 14.09
CA LEU A 57 6.67 -6.72 15.27
C LEU A 57 6.29 -6.01 16.58
N ARG A 58 6.05 -4.70 16.52
CA ARG A 58 5.68 -3.86 17.65
C ARG A 58 4.35 -4.26 18.30
N TYR A 59 3.39 -4.83 17.54
CA TYR A 59 2.09 -5.21 18.11
C TYR A 59 2.19 -6.36 19.10
N LEU A 60 3.29 -7.13 19.10
CA LEU A 60 3.55 -8.13 20.12
C LEU A 60 3.66 -7.53 21.53
N GLU A 61 4.08 -6.26 21.66
CA GLU A 61 4.14 -5.54 22.93
C GLU A 61 2.77 -5.19 23.51
N TYR A 62 1.75 -5.17 22.64
CA TYR A 62 0.35 -4.96 22.99
C TYR A 62 -0.44 -6.27 23.11
N PHE A 63 0.25 -7.43 22.98
CA PHE A 63 -0.34 -8.78 22.98
C PHE A 63 -1.33 -9.03 21.83
N GLU A 64 -1.23 -8.27 20.74
CA GLU A 64 -2.04 -8.41 19.53
C GLU A 64 -1.57 -9.59 18.66
N PHE A 65 -1.48 -10.77 19.27
CA PHE A 65 -0.93 -11.97 18.62
C PHE A 65 -1.76 -12.41 17.41
N ARG A 66 -3.09 -12.28 17.48
CA ARG A 66 -3.98 -12.63 16.37
C ARG A 66 -3.68 -11.76 15.14
N LEU A 67 -3.60 -10.44 15.34
CA LEU A 67 -3.32 -9.46 14.28
C LEU A 67 -1.94 -9.73 13.64
N VAL A 68 -0.92 -10.00 14.45
CA VAL A 68 0.43 -10.31 13.95
C VAL A 68 0.43 -11.61 13.15
N ARG A 69 -0.22 -12.67 13.66
CA ARG A 69 -0.30 -13.96 12.97
C ARG A 69 -1.00 -13.85 11.63
N GLU A 70 -2.14 -13.17 11.58
CA GLU A 70 -2.90 -12.96 10.34
C GLU A 70 -2.05 -12.19 9.32
N ALA A 71 -1.40 -11.09 9.72
CA ALA A 71 -0.55 -10.32 8.85
C ALA A 71 0.66 -11.12 8.32
N LEU A 72 1.26 -11.98 9.14
CA LEU A 72 2.38 -12.83 8.72
C LEU A 72 1.95 -13.92 7.74
N GLN A 73 0.76 -14.50 7.94
CA GLN A 73 0.19 -15.48 7.00
C GLN A 73 -0.17 -14.81 5.66
N GLU A 74 -0.79 -13.63 5.71
CA GLU A 74 -1.11 -12.87 4.51
C GLU A 74 0.14 -12.44 3.76
N ARG A 75 1.21 -12.04 4.43
CA ARG A 75 2.49 -11.72 3.81
C ARG A 75 3.00 -12.84 2.89
N GLU A 76 2.95 -14.08 3.33
CA GLU A 76 3.36 -15.25 2.52
C GLU A 76 2.39 -15.51 1.35
N THR A 77 1.08 -15.35 1.59
CA THR A 77 0.05 -15.49 0.55
C THR A 77 0.21 -14.44 -0.55
N LEU A 78 0.41 -13.18 -0.14
CA LEU A 78 0.56 -12.05 -1.07
C LEU A 78 1.87 -12.12 -1.85
N LEU A 79 2.96 -12.57 -1.20
CA LEU A 79 4.24 -12.78 -1.88
C LEU A 79 4.12 -13.81 -3.00
N ALA A 80 3.33 -14.88 -2.79
CA ALA A 80 3.07 -15.90 -3.81
C ALA A 80 2.12 -15.41 -4.92
N ALA A 81 1.13 -14.57 -4.57
CA ALA A 81 0.13 -14.09 -5.54
C ALA A 81 0.63 -12.97 -6.45
N MET A 82 1.70 -12.28 -6.07
CA MET A 82 2.20 -11.11 -6.80
C MET A 82 3.73 -10.98 -6.74
N PRO A 83 4.49 -12.01 -7.17
CA PRO A 83 5.95 -12.07 -7.02
C PRO A 83 6.69 -10.98 -7.80
N HIS A 84 6.06 -10.36 -8.80
CA HIS A 84 6.62 -9.25 -9.57
C HIS A 84 6.64 -7.95 -8.74
N ILE A 85 5.55 -7.55 -8.09
CA ILE A 85 5.44 -6.30 -7.34
C ILE A 85 5.76 -6.44 -5.85
N SER A 86 6.04 -7.66 -5.38
CA SER A 86 6.44 -7.93 -3.99
C SER A 86 7.66 -8.85 -3.97
N TRP A 87 8.54 -8.66 -2.99
CA TRP A 87 9.72 -9.50 -2.80
C TRP A 87 10.22 -9.47 -1.36
N PRO A 88 10.93 -10.54 -0.92
CA PRO A 88 11.54 -10.60 0.40
C PRO A 88 12.53 -9.47 0.63
N MET A 89 12.52 -8.90 1.83
CA MET A 89 13.52 -7.95 2.29
C MET A 89 14.02 -8.31 3.69
N ARG A 90 15.30 -8.04 3.93
CA ARG A 90 15.94 -8.24 5.23
C ARG A 90 16.00 -6.93 5.98
N PHE A 91 15.59 -6.94 7.24
CA PHE A 91 15.54 -5.77 8.12
C PHE A 91 16.58 -5.89 9.21
N VAL A 92 17.51 -4.95 9.25
CA VAL A 92 18.52 -4.81 10.28
C VAL A 92 17.95 -3.95 11.41
N LEU A 93 17.90 -4.50 12.62
CA LEU A 93 17.49 -3.83 13.84
C LEU A 93 18.73 -3.64 14.72
N PRO A 94 19.43 -2.48 14.62
CA PRO A 94 20.61 -2.22 15.45
C PRO A 94 20.22 -2.08 16.91
N LEU A 95 20.95 -2.75 17.80
CA LEU A 95 20.67 -2.72 19.24
C LEU A 95 21.39 -1.55 19.89
N SER A 96 20.66 -0.80 20.71
CA SER A 96 21.20 0.29 21.53
C SER A 96 20.74 0.11 22.98
N PRO A 97 21.62 0.32 23.98
CA PRO A 97 21.23 0.32 25.39
C PRO A 97 20.17 1.38 25.75
N GLN A 98 19.96 2.35 24.86
CA GLN A 98 18.99 3.45 25.05
C GLN A 98 17.60 3.14 24.51
N MET A 99 17.38 1.97 23.89
CA MET A 99 16.07 1.54 23.39
C MET A 99 15.03 1.49 24.52
N ARG A 100 13.88 2.11 24.29
CA ARG A 100 12.78 2.21 25.27
C ARG A 100 11.46 1.79 24.64
N PHE A 101 10.51 1.43 25.49
CA PHE A 101 9.12 1.28 25.08
C PHE A 101 8.52 2.66 24.76
N GLU A 102 7.67 2.73 23.75
CA GLU A 102 6.86 3.92 23.50
C GLU A 102 5.69 3.93 24.48
N GLY A 103 5.75 4.84 25.44
CA GLY A 103 4.72 4.97 26.49
C GLY A 103 4.55 3.70 27.33
N THR A 104 3.35 3.54 27.86
CA THR A 104 3.00 2.41 28.75
C THR A 104 2.29 1.31 27.95
N THR A 105 3.04 0.30 27.51
CA THR A 105 2.49 -0.91 26.89
C THR A 105 2.17 -1.99 27.94
N PRO A 106 1.30 -2.96 27.65
CA PRO A 106 1.07 -4.11 28.55
C PRO A 106 2.38 -4.82 28.91
N THR A 107 3.27 -5.03 27.93
CA THR A 107 4.60 -5.63 28.15
C THR A 107 5.47 -4.78 29.07
N SER A 108 5.50 -3.44 28.87
CA SER A 108 6.30 -2.55 29.74
C SER A 108 5.76 -2.49 31.17
N LYS A 109 4.43 -2.59 31.37
CA LYS A 109 3.81 -2.69 32.69
C LYS A 109 4.24 -3.97 33.40
N LEU A 110 4.13 -5.11 32.69
CA LEU A 110 4.53 -6.41 33.23
C LEU A 110 6.00 -6.42 33.67
N LEU A 111 6.88 -5.94 32.79
CA LEU A 111 8.31 -5.81 33.08
C LEU A 111 8.59 -4.82 34.21
N GLY A 112 7.82 -3.72 34.31
CA GLY A 112 7.95 -2.76 35.41
C GLY A 112 7.66 -3.37 36.79
N VAL A 113 6.76 -4.36 36.86
CA VAL A 113 6.46 -5.11 38.10
C VAL A 113 7.58 -6.10 38.44
N PHE A 114 8.02 -6.91 37.45
CA PHE A 114 8.97 -8.00 37.69
C PHE A 114 10.44 -7.57 37.62
N MET A 115 10.74 -6.50 36.84
CA MET A 115 12.10 -6.01 36.60
C MET A 115 12.15 -4.46 36.68
N PRO A 116 11.84 -3.85 37.82
CA PRO A 116 11.75 -2.40 37.97
C PRO A 116 13.07 -1.65 37.65
N TRP A 117 14.21 -2.36 37.76
CA TRP A 117 15.53 -1.81 37.40
C TRP A 117 15.72 -1.49 35.91
N LEU A 118 14.88 -2.06 35.02
CA LEU A 118 14.94 -1.76 33.59
C LEU A 118 14.48 -0.33 33.28
N LYS A 119 13.70 0.32 34.14
CA LYS A 119 13.23 1.73 33.97
C LYS A 119 12.67 2.03 32.58
N GLY A 120 11.86 1.13 32.03
CA GLY A 120 11.26 1.26 30.69
C GLY A 120 12.23 1.00 29.52
N ARG A 121 13.43 0.49 29.78
CA ARG A 121 14.34 0.03 28.74
C ARG A 121 13.86 -1.28 28.14
N ARG A 122 14.15 -1.48 26.86
CA ARG A 122 13.83 -2.70 26.12
C ARG A 122 15.08 -3.61 26.08
N PRO A 123 15.09 -4.71 26.87
CA PRO A 123 16.28 -5.56 26.92
C PRO A 123 16.44 -6.39 25.65
N ASP A 124 17.67 -6.72 25.29
CA ASP A 124 18.06 -7.49 24.09
C ASP A 124 17.33 -8.85 24.02
N TRP A 125 17.33 -9.60 25.13
CA TRP A 125 16.67 -10.92 25.18
C TRP A 125 15.16 -10.85 24.85
N LEU A 126 14.48 -9.75 25.20
CA LEU A 126 13.06 -9.56 24.90
C LEU A 126 12.85 -9.31 23.40
N ILE A 127 13.73 -8.52 22.77
CA ILE A 127 13.71 -8.32 21.32
C ILE A 127 13.92 -9.65 20.61
N ARG A 128 14.90 -10.45 21.05
CA ARG A 128 15.16 -11.78 20.51
C ARG A 128 13.96 -12.72 20.67
N LEU A 129 13.31 -12.72 21.85
CA LEU A 129 12.11 -13.52 22.09
C LEU A 129 10.96 -13.07 21.19
N GLY A 130 10.75 -11.76 21.04
CA GLY A 130 9.74 -11.20 20.14
C GLY A 130 9.96 -11.63 18.70
N LEU A 131 11.21 -11.59 18.21
CA LEU A 131 11.57 -12.03 16.87
C LEU A 131 11.43 -13.55 16.69
N LEU A 132 11.72 -14.36 17.69
CA LEU A 132 11.49 -15.80 17.67
C LEU A 132 9.99 -16.13 17.53
N ILE A 133 9.15 -15.44 18.31
CA ILE A 133 7.69 -15.55 18.23
C ILE A 133 7.23 -15.11 16.82
N TYR A 134 7.72 -13.98 16.34
CA TYR A 134 7.41 -13.44 15.01
C TYR A 134 7.74 -14.43 13.89
N ASP A 135 8.90 -15.05 13.95
CA ASP A 135 9.34 -16.07 13.00
C ASP A 135 8.44 -17.31 13.00
N SER A 136 7.94 -17.73 14.19
CA SER A 136 7.16 -18.95 14.34
C SER A 136 5.69 -18.79 13.96
N MET A 137 5.10 -17.58 14.17
CA MET A 137 3.67 -17.35 14.00
C MET A 137 3.19 -17.36 12.56
N GLY A 138 4.02 -17.01 11.58
CA GLY A 138 3.64 -16.85 10.16
C GLY A 138 3.64 -18.13 9.33
N GLY A 139 4.07 -19.27 9.88
CA GLY A 139 4.23 -20.51 9.09
C GLY A 139 5.25 -20.37 7.96
N ARG A 140 6.26 -19.58 8.16
CA ARG A 140 7.35 -19.19 7.25
C ARG A 140 7.71 -20.29 6.22
N LYS A 141 7.44 -20.01 4.93
CA LYS A 141 7.68 -20.96 3.83
C LYS A 141 8.90 -20.56 3.00
N VAL A 142 9.07 -19.27 2.72
CA VAL A 142 10.08 -18.74 1.80
C VAL A 142 11.06 -17.83 2.53
N LEU A 143 10.61 -17.09 3.53
CA LEU A 143 11.41 -16.06 4.18
C LEU A 143 12.45 -16.63 5.14
N PRO A 144 13.75 -16.17 5.09
CA PRO A 144 14.79 -16.60 6.03
C PRO A 144 14.48 -16.24 7.48
N ALA A 145 14.99 -17.06 8.41
CA ALA A 145 14.87 -16.83 9.84
C ALA A 145 15.61 -15.59 10.31
N THR A 146 15.24 -15.12 11.50
CA THR A 146 16.00 -14.12 12.26
C THR A 146 17.38 -14.65 12.62
N ARG A 147 18.39 -13.79 12.45
CA ARG A 147 19.77 -14.05 12.89
C ARG A 147 20.36 -12.85 13.62
N ALA A 148 21.32 -13.11 14.50
CA ALA A 148 22.13 -12.05 15.08
C ALA A 148 23.23 -11.60 14.11
N LEU A 149 23.53 -10.31 14.10
CA LEU A 149 24.60 -9.71 13.31
C LEU A 149 25.63 -9.05 14.22
N ASP A 150 26.90 -9.23 13.89
CA ASP A 150 28.03 -8.44 14.40
C ASP A 150 28.24 -7.24 13.46
N LEU A 151 27.73 -6.07 13.82
CA LEU A 151 27.84 -4.85 13.04
C LEU A 151 29.25 -4.29 12.94
N THR A 152 30.20 -4.79 13.75
CA THR A 152 31.62 -4.39 13.63
C THR A 152 32.29 -4.99 12.40
N ARG A 153 31.70 -6.05 11.84
CA ARG A 153 32.20 -6.81 10.69
C ARG A 153 31.26 -6.84 9.50
N ASP A 154 29.97 -6.69 9.77
CA ASP A 154 28.93 -6.76 8.73
C ASP A 154 28.82 -5.43 7.96
N PRO A 155 28.67 -5.45 6.62
CA PRO A 155 28.48 -4.24 5.80
C PRO A 155 27.39 -3.30 6.30
N ALA A 156 26.31 -3.82 6.93
CA ALA A 156 25.27 -2.99 7.50
C ALA A 156 25.75 -2.10 8.67
N GLY A 157 26.86 -2.45 9.32
CA GLY A 157 27.44 -1.61 10.37
C GLY A 157 28.31 -0.46 9.84
N LEU A 158 28.83 -0.58 8.61
CA LEU A 158 29.78 0.40 8.06
C LEU A 158 29.19 1.80 7.90
N VAL A 159 27.91 1.88 7.64
CA VAL A 159 27.18 3.16 7.44
C VAL A 159 26.61 3.74 8.72
N LEU A 160 26.62 2.97 9.79
CA LEU A 160 26.13 3.40 11.10
C LEU A 160 27.22 4.10 11.91
N LYS A 161 26.81 4.99 12.82
CA LYS A 161 27.71 5.64 13.77
C LYS A 161 28.43 4.61 14.66
N PRO A 162 29.61 4.94 15.17
CA PRO A 162 30.27 4.13 16.19
C PRO A 162 29.35 3.91 17.40
N GLY A 163 29.41 2.72 18.00
CA GLY A 163 28.61 2.34 19.16
C GLY A 163 27.50 1.33 18.87
N PHE A 164 27.13 1.12 17.61
CA PHE A 164 26.28 0.00 17.21
C PHE A 164 27.13 -1.23 16.88
N ALA A 165 27.25 -2.16 17.83
CA ALA A 165 28.05 -3.36 17.66
C ALA A 165 27.23 -4.60 17.27
N LYS A 166 25.94 -4.64 17.66
CA LYS A 166 25.05 -5.79 17.48
C LYS A 166 23.75 -5.39 16.81
N ALA A 167 23.19 -6.29 16.03
CA ALA A 167 21.83 -6.17 15.48
C ALA A 167 21.15 -7.54 15.43
N TYR A 168 19.83 -7.52 15.26
CA TYR A 168 19.08 -8.65 14.70
C TYR A 168 18.71 -8.34 13.27
N GLU A 169 18.74 -9.35 12.42
CA GLU A 169 18.26 -9.28 11.04
C GLU A 169 17.09 -10.24 10.89
N TYR A 170 15.92 -9.72 10.49
CA TYR A 170 14.69 -10.49 10.29
C TYR A 170 14.12 -10.24 8.90
N SER A 171 13.04 -10.94 8.52
CA SER A 171 12.44 -10.85 7.19
C SER A 171 11.04 -10.28 7.22
N ASP A 172 10.78 -9.37 6.30
CA ASP A 172 9.45 -8.97 5.85
C ASP A 172 9.46 -8.84 4.30
N CYS A 173 8.43 -8.22 3.70
CA CYS A 173 8.39 -8.07 2.25
C CYS A 173 8.16 -6.62 1.85
N TRP A 174 8.78 -6.24 0.75
CA TRP A 174 8.43 -5.06 -0.01
C TRP A 174 7.12 -5.28 -0.76
N VAL A 175 6.40 -4.20 -1.04
CA VAL A 175 5.31 -4.15 -2.01
C VAL A 175 5.26 -2.81 -2.72
N GLN A 176 5.02 -2.83 -4.02
CA GLN A 176 4.63 -1.64 -4.77
C GLN A 176 3.15 -1.36 -4.52
N ASP A 177 2.86 -0.49 -3.55
CA ASP A 177 1.53 -0.26 -3.00
C ASP A 177 0.50 0.21 -4.04
N SER A 178 0.83 1.18 -4.86
CA SER A 178 -0.07 1.70 -5.90
C SER A 178 -0.26 0.70 -7.06
N ARG A 179 0.79 -0.07 -7.41
CA ARG A 179 0.66 -1.17 -8.37
C ARG A 179 -0.31 -2.24 -7.87
N LEU A 180 -0.23 -2.57 -6.57
CA LEU A 180 -1.15 -3.51 -5.95
C LEU A 180 -2.61 -3.11 -6.15
N VAL A 181 -2.93 -1.82 -5.99
CA VAL A 181 -4.29 -1.31 -6.21
C VAL A 181 -4.70 -1.44 -7.67
N ALA A 182 -3.86 -0.94 -8.60
CA ALA A 182 -4.14 -1.00 -10.03
C ALA A 182 -4.36 -2.43 -10.52
N LEU A 183 -3.55 -3.39 -10.08
CA LEU A 183 -3.68 -4.80 -10.46
C LEU A 183 -4.91 -5.47 -9.86
N ASN A 184 -5.36 -5.11 -8.65
CA ASN A 184 -6.64 -5.58 -8.11
C ASN A 184 -7.82 -5.03 -8.93
N ALA A 185 -7.79 -3.75 -9.32
CA ALA A 185 -8.81 -3.16 -10.19
C ALA A 185 -8.83 -3.83 -11.57
N ARG A 186 -7.65 -4.11 -12.16
CA ARG A 186 -7.53 -4.83 -13.43
C ARG A 186 -8.10 -6.25 -13.35
N ASP A 187 -7.75 -7.02 -12.31
CA ASP A 187 -8.29 -8.38 -12.17
C ASP A 187 -9.81 -8.36 -11.96
N ALA A 188 -10.33 -7.36 -11.24
CA ALA A 188 -11.78 -7.15 -11.14
C ALA A 188 -12.41 -6.85 -12.50
N ALA A 189 -11.83 -5.97 -13.31
CA ALA A 189 -12.31 -5.62 -14.64
C ALA A 189 -12.24 -6.80 -15.62
N LEU A 190 -11.16 -7.60 -15.58
CA LEU A 190 -11.04 -8.83 -16.36
C LEU A 190 -12.13 -9.87 -16.01
N ARG A 191 -12.77 -9.74 -14.83
CA ARG A 191 -13.89 -10.56 -14.37
C ARG A 191 -15.26 -9.88 -14.56
N GLY A 192 -15.30 -8.76 -15.29
CA GLY A 192 -16.53 -8.05 -15.64
C GLY A 192 -16.92 -6.90 -14.74
N ALA A 193 -16.09 -6.50 -13.77
CA ALA A 193 -16.36 -5.29 -13.00
C ALA A 193 -16.16 -4.02 -13.85
N VAL A 194 -17.03 -3.03 -13.65
CA VAL A 194 -16.91 -1.69 -14.25
C VAL A 194 -16.13 -0.80 -13.29
N ILE A 195 -15.02 -0.26 -13.75
CA ILE A 195 -14.14 0.64 -12.96
C ILE A 195 -14.25 2.05 -13.53
N LEU A 196 -14.79 2.96 -12.73
CA LEU A 196 -14.99 4.37 -13.08
C LEU A 196 -13.98 5.22 -12.29
N THR A 197 -12.91 5.67 -12.95
CA THR A 197 -11.95 6.62 -12.39
C THR A 197 -12.37 8.05 -12.71
N ARG A 198 -11.93 9.03 -11.90
CA ARG A 198 -12.33 10.45 -12.02
C ARG A 198 -13.83 10.65 -12.01
N THR A 199 -14.53 9.77 -11.29
CA THR A 199 -15.98 9.72 -11.21
C THR A 199 -16.37 9.79 -9.74
N ARG A 200 -16.90 10.93 -9.32
CA ARG A 200 -17.28 11.18 -7.94
C ARG A 200 -18.73 10.76 -7.69
N VAL A 201 -18.97 9.98 -6.65
CA VAL A 201 -20.33 9.76 -6.15
C VAL A 201 -20.79 11.00 -5.39
N ILE A 202 -21.85 11.63 -5.88
CA ILE A 202 -22.41 12.86 -5.30
C ILE A 202 -23.64 12.62 -4.47
N GLN A 203 -24.37 11.52 -4.72
CA GLN A 203 -25.59 11.15 -3.99
C GLN A 203 -25.80 9.64 -4.03
N ALA A 204 -26.27 9.05 -2.94
CA ALA A 204 -26.70 7.66 -2.89
C ALA A 204 -27.90 7.51 -1.95
N ASP A 205 -29.05 7.15 -2.50
CA ASP A 205 -30.32 7.02 -1.78
C ASP A 205 -30.88 5.60 -1.91
N ARG A 206 -31.63 5.18 -0.91
CA ARG A 206 -32.42 3.96 -0.98
C ARG A 206 -33.72 4.21 -1.75
N GLU A 207 -33.90 3.48 -2.85
CA GLU A 207 -35.08 3.54 -3.70
C GLU A 207 -35.71 2.14 -3.82
N GLY A 208 -36.71 1.86 -2.98
CA GLY A 208 -37.27 0.52 -2.86
C GLY A 208 -36.24 -0.52 -2.39
N ALA A 209 -36.00 -1.54 -3.21
CA ALA A 209 -35.05 -2.62 -2.92
C ALA A 209 -33.63 -2.35 -3.45
N LEU A 210 -33.37 -1.17 -4.00
CA LEU A 210 -32.12 -0.80 -4.64
C LEU A 210 -31.53 0.46 -4.03
N TRP A 211 -30.24 0.63 -4.22
CA TRP A 211 -29.54 1.90 -4.12
C TRP A 211 -29.62 2.62 -5.48
N ARG A 212 -30.05 3.87 -5.47
CA ARG A 212 -29.90 4.82 -6.55
C ARG A 212 -28.64 5.64 -6.26
N VAL A 213 -27.61 5.50 -7.11
CA VAL A 213 -26.33 6.17 -6.95
C VAL A 213 -26.11 7.14 -8.10
N VAL A 214 -25.89 8.41 -7.80
CA VAL A 214 -25.58 9.44 -8.79
C VAL A 214 -24.09 9.72 -8.75
N THR A 215 -23.45 9.56 -9.89
CA THR A 215 -22.04 9.90 -10.10
C THR A 215 -21.91 11.14 -10.97
N GLU A 216 -20.78 11.83 -10.84
CA GLU A 216 -20.43 13.00 -11.63
C GLU A 216 -18.98 12.88 -12.12
N ASP A 217 -18.77 13.09 -13.40
CA ASP A 217 -17.49 13.16 -14.08
C ASP A 217 -17.41 14.38 -15.02
N ALA A 218 -16.39 14.46 -15.86
CA ALA A 218 -16.21 15.57 -16.82
C ALA A 218 -17.33 15.65 -17.90
N LEU A 219 -18.07 14.56 -18.11
CA LEU A 219 -19.15 14.47 -19.11
C LEU A 219 -20.52 14.79 -18.51
N GLY A 220 -20.61 14.89 -17.18
CA GLY A 220 -21.85 15.20 -16.45
C GLY A 220 -22.23 14.14 -15.43
N GLN A 221 -23.54 14.08 -15.13
CA GLN A 221 -24.07 13.17 -14.12
C GLN A 221 -24.66 11.90 -14.74
N THR A 222 -24.37 10.77 -14.09
CA THR A 222 -24.92 9.46 -14.46
C THR A 222 -25.58 8.81 -13.26
N THR A 223 -26.75 8.20 -13.46
CA THR A 223 -27.45 7.44 -12.42
C THR A 223 -27.22 5.94 -12.58
N HIS A 224 -26.84 5.29 -11.50
CA HIS A 224 -26.64 3.84 -11.40
C HIS A 224 -27.60 3.25 -10.36
N TYR A 225 -27.91 1.96 -10.52
CA TYR A 225 -28.70 1.20 -9.54
C TYR A 225 -27.90 -0.01 -9.06
N ALA A 226 -28.00 -0.33 -7.76
CA ALA A 226 -27.31 -1.46 -7.18
C ALA A 226 -28.11 -2.14 -6.06
N ARG A 227 -27.95 -3.44 -5.86
CA ARG A 227 -28.59 -4.19 -4.77
C ARG A 227 -27.92 -3.94 -3.42
N ALA A 228 -26.63 -3.65 -3.41
CA ALA A 228 -25.88 -3.28 -2.21
C ALA A 228 -24.86 -2.17 -2.51
N LEU A 229 -24.54 -1.39 -1.48
CA LEU A 229 -23.56 -0.30 -1.53
C LEU A 229 -22.43 -0.58 -0.55
N VAL A 230 -21.19 -0.39 -1.01
CA VAL A 230 -19.98 -0.44 -0.16
C VAL A 230 -19.34 0.94 -0.11
N ASN A 231 -19.22 1.50 1.07
CA ASN A 231 -18.45 2.71 1.32
C ASN A 231 -17.03 2.33 1.75
N ALA A 232 -16.11 2.30 0.79
CA ALA A 232 -14.68 2.02 0.97
C ALA A 232 -13.83 3.28 0.71
N ALA A 233 -14.39 4.47 0.98
CA ALA A 233 -13.80 5.77 0.68
C ALA A 233 -12.59 6.14 1.58
N GLY A 234 -12.05 5.20 2.37
CA GLY A 234 -10.85 5.40 3.18
C GLY A 234 -10.97 6.63 4.11
N PRO A 235 -10.07 7.63 4.01
CA PRO A 235 -10.14 8.83 4.87
C PRO A 235 -11.42 9.64 4.73
N TRP A 236 -12.16 9.50 3.63
CA TRP A 236 -13.43 10.18 3.38
C TRP A 236 -14.65 9.37 3.82
N VAL A 237 -14.47 8.17 4.40
CA VAL A 237 -15.58 7.25 4.75
C VAL A 237 -16.69 7.92 5.56
N THR A 238 -16.34 8.73 6.57
CA THR A 238 -17.29 9.45 7.40
C THR A 238 -17.99 10.59 6.64
N GLN A 239 -17.26 11.30 5.78
CA GLN A 239 -17.79 12.36 4.93
C GLN A 239 -18.80 11.80 3.92
N VAL A 240 -18.45 10.70 3.26
CA VAL A 240 -19.33 10.00 2.31
C VAL A 240 -20.58 9.48 3.02
N LEU A 241 -20.42 8.87 4.20
CA LEU A 241 -21.55 8.34 4.96
C LEU A 241 -22.56 9.43 5.35
N ARG A 242 -22.10 10.60 5.78
CA ARG A 242 -22.95 11.70 6.26
C ARG A 242 -23.44 12.62 5.14
N GLY A 243 -22.57 12.93 4.16
CA GLY A 243 -22.82 13.97 3.15
C GLY A 243 -23.29 13.43 1.80
N THR A 244 -23.10 12.14 1.50
CA THR A 244 -23.47 11.53 0.21
C THR A 244 -24.54 10.45 0.38
N ILE A 245 -24.45 9.63 1.44
CA ILE A 245 -25.39 8.52 1.70
C ILE A 245 -26.49 8.94 2.69
N HIS A 246 -26.25 9.99 3.48
CA HIS A 246 -27.20 10.58 4.46
C HIS A 246 -27.70 9.58 5.52
N VAL A 247 -26.91 8.55 5.86
CA VAL A 247 -27.25 7.61 6.93
C VAL A 247 -26.67 8.10 8.25
N PRO A 248 -27.52 8.31 9.29
CA PRO A 248 -27.05 8.66 10.62
C PRO A 248 -26.13 7.57 11.17
N SER A 249 -24.92 7.94 11.56
CA SER A 249 -23.96 7.00 12.17
C SER A 249 -23.23 7.68 13.32
N ARG A 250 -23.02 6.91 14.40
CA ARG A 250 -22.14 7.28 15.52
C ARG A 250 -20.68 6.96 15.23
N GLU A 251 -20.45 6.15 14.20
CA GLU A 251 -19.12 5.69 13.83
C GLU A 251 -18.35 6.79 13.13
N GLY A 252 -17.05 6.83 13.37
CA GLY A 252 -16.16 7.82 12.82
C GLY A 252 -14.79 7.26 12.50
N ALA A 253 -14.03 8.01 11.75
CA ALA A 253 -12.62 7.74 11.50
C ALA A 253 -11.77 8.86 12.12
N ARG A 254 -10.80 8.47 12.95
CA ARG A 254 -9.72 9.34 13.39
C ARG A 254 -8.69 9.41 12.26
N LEU A 255 -8.41 10.61 11.81
CA LEU A 255 -7.49 10.84 10.71
C LEU A 255 -6.07 11.05 11.25
N VAL A 256 -5.13 10.21 10.82
CA VAL A 256 -3.74 10.26 11.25
C VAL A 256 -2.82 10.36 10.04
N ARG A 257 -2.11 11.49 9.91
CA ARG A 257 -1.13 11.71 8.86
C ARG A 257 0.16 10.97 9.19
N GLY A 258 0.74 10.33 8.17
CA GLY A 258 2.08 9.79 8.19
C GLY A 258 2.86 10.26 6.97
N SER A 259 4.05 10.80 7.18
CA SER A 259 4.89 11.39 6.15
C SER A 259 6.19 10.61 5.97
N HIS A 260 6.69 10.58 4.73
CA HIS A 260 7.95 9.96 4.35
C HIS A 260 8.78 10.94 3.54
N ILE A 261 10.09 10.81 3.65
CA ILE A 261 11.06 11.50 2.78
C ILE A 261 11.81 10.46 1.95
N VAL A 262 12.17 10.85 0.74
CA VAL A 262 13.04 10.08 -0.16
C VAL A 262 14.31 10.87 -0.34
N THR A 263 15.44 10.24 -0.07
CA THR A 263 16.76 10.84 -0.23
C THR A 263 17.53 10.12 -1.34
N ARG A 264 18.64 10.70 -1.79
CA ARG A 264 19.62 9.95 -2.57
C ARG A 264 20.11 8.74 -1.77
N LYS A 265 20.58 7.70 -2.46
CA LYS A 265 21.05 6.45 -1.87
C LYS A 265 22.06 6.67 -0.74
N LEU A 266 21.78 6.12 0.44
CA LEU A 266 22.60 6.28 1.64
C LEU A 266 23.59 5.15 1.85
N TYR A 267 23.30 3.97 1.29
CA TYR A 267 24.12 2.74 1.43
C TYR A 267 23.88 1.79 0.26
N ASP A 268 24.84 0.88 0.00
CA ASP A 268 24.86 0.06 -1.22
C ASP A 268 24.24 -1.33 -1.09
N HIS A 269 24.03 -1.83 0.13
CA HIS A 269 23.36 -3.11 0.34
C HIS A 269 21.83 -2.97 0.22
N ASP A 270 21.14 -4.07 -0.03
CA ASP A 270 19.71 -4.17 -0.26
C ASP A 270 18.87 -4.35 1.01
N ARG A 271 19.50 -4.32 2.20
CA ARG A 271 18.82 -4.49 3.49
C ARG A 271 18.20 -3.19 3.97
N CYS A 272 17.02 -3.30 4.61
CA CYS A 272 16.36 -2.20 5.30
C CYS A 272 16.91 -2.02 6.71
N TYR A 273 16.77 -0.81 7.26
CA TYR A 273 16.95 -0.59 8.68
C TYR A 273 15.62 -0.39 9.37
N PHE A 274 15.50 -0.98 10.55
CA PHE A 274 14.45 -0.75 11.52
C PHE A 274 15.06 0.01 12.69
N PHE A 275 14.91 1.30 12.71
CA PHE A 275 15.44 2.18 13.75
C PHE A 275 14.38 2.46 14.82
N GLN A 276 14.80 2.53 16.07
CA GLN A 276 13.94 2.87 17.17
C GLN A 276 14.48 4.07 17.93
N GLY A 277 13.73 5.17 17.97
CA GLY A 277 14.08 6.38 18.68
C GLY A 277 14.08 6.24 20.19
N GLN A 278 14.65 7.24 20.86
CA GLN A 278 14.60 7.36 22.32
C GLN A 278 13.17 7.62 22.83
N ASP A 279 12.31 8.17 21.96
CA ASP A 279 10.88 8.38 22.18
C ASP A 279 10.05 7.08 21.97
N GLY A 280 10.70 5.98 21.61
CA GLY A 280 10.09 4.68 21.34
C GLY A 280 9.49 4.53 19.93
N ARG A 281 9.45 5.59 19.14
CA ARG A 281 8.95 5.53 17.75
C ARG A 281 9.89 4.74 16.85
N ILE A 282 9.31 4.19 15.80
CA ILE A 282 10.01 3.37 14.81
C ILE A 282 10.05 4.12 13.49
N ILE A 283 11.24 4.18 12.88
CA ILE A 283 11.45 4.69 11.54
C ILE A 283 12.22 3.66 10.74
N PHE A 284 11.75 3.43 9.53
CA PHE A 284 12.44 2.60 8.55
C PHE A 284 13.34 3.45 7.65
N ALA A 285 14.48 2.88 7.25
CA ALA A 285 15.24 3.34 6.11
C ALA A 285 15.34 2.18 5.12
N ILE A 286 14.79 2.36 3.93
CA ILE A 286 14.52 1.29 2.96
C ILE A 286 15.18 1.64 1.64
N PRO A 287 15.97 0.74 1.00
CA PRO A 287 16.41 0.92 -0.38
C PRO A 287 15.20 1.13 -1.30
N TYR A 288 15.21 2.19 -2.08
CA TYR A 288 14.06 2.60 -2.86
C TYR A 288 14.45 2.89 -4.31
N GLU A 289 13.75 2.26 -5.25
CA GLU A 289 13.92 2.44 -6.70
C GLU A 289 15.40 2.40 -7.17
N GLY A 290 16.27 1.67 -6.46
CA GLY A 290 17.69 1.47 -6.81
C GLY A 290 18.61 2.60 -6.36
N ASP A 291 18.27 3.87 -6.62
CA ASP A 291 19.14 5.04 -6.42
C ASP A 291 18.77 5.90 -5.22
N PHE A 292 17.78 5.48 -4.46
CA PHE A 292 17.22 6.27 -3.38
C PHE A 292 17.11 5.48 -2.09
N THR A 293 16.86 6.21 -0.99
CA THR A 293 16.49 5.64 0.30
C THR A 293 15.19 6.30 0.77
N LEU A 294 14.19 5.47 1.07
CA LEU A 294 12.92 5.90 1.67
C LEU A 294 13.04 5.89 3.18
N ILE A 295 12.73 7.00 3.84
CA ILE A 295 12.78 7.16 5.31
C ILE A 295 11.39 7.57 5.83
N GLY A 296 10.88 6.84 6.80
CA GLY A 296 9.59 7.13 7.44
C GLY A 296 9.17 6.04 8.43
N THR A 297 8.10 6.29 9.17
CA THR A 297 7.07 7.31 8.95
C THR A 297 6.86 8.18 10.21
N THR A 298 6.31 9.36 10.00
CA THR A 298 5.77 10.17 11.10
C THR A 298 4.37 9.71 11.50
N GLU A 299 3.85 10.21 12.63
CA GLU A 299 2.48 9.95 13.09
C GLU A 299 1.94 11.21 13.76
N GLN A 300 0.99 11.88 13.10
CA GLN A 300 0.39 13.14 13.55
C GLN A 300 -1.12 13.11 13.31
N ASP A 301 -1.93 13.55 14.29
CA ASP A 301 -3.36 13.77 14.06
C ASP A 301 -3.55 14.76 12.90
N HIS A 302 -4.40 14.42 11.95
CA HIS A 302 -4.66 15.23 10.76
C HIS A 302 -5.94 16.04 10.94
N LYS A 303 -5.80 17.36 10.71
CA LYS A 303 -6.92 18.29 10.68
C LYS A 303 -6.99 18.90 9.28
N GLY A 304 -8.14 18.80 8.64
CA GLY A 304 -8.37 19.32 7.28
C GLY A 304 -8.71 18.23 6.26
N PRO A 305 -8.83 18.61 4.99
CA PRO A 305 -9.17 17.66 3.92
C PRO A 305 -8.09 16.60 3.74
N PRO A 306 -8.45 15.30 3.71
CA PRO A 306 -7.44 14.23 3.59
C PRO A 306 -6.60 14.29 2.32
N GLY A 307 -7.17 14.81 1.21
CA GLY A 307 -6.50 14.92 -0.09
C GLY A 307 -5.39 15.98 -0.15
N GLU A 308 -5.36 16.89 0.81
CA GLU A 308 -4.41 18.01 0.88
C GLU A 308 -3.24 17.75 1.86
N ALA A 309 -3.12 16.52 2.34
CA ALA A 309 -2.09 16.16 3.31
C ALA A 309 -0.69 16.28 2.69
N GLN A 310 0.12 17.16 3.25
CA GLN A 310 1.52 17.37 2.88
C GLN A 310 2.40 17.25 4.11
N ILE A 311 3.66 16.88 3.89
CA ILE A 311 4.67 16.87 4.94
C ILE A 311 4.95 18.31 5.42
N THR A 312 4.94 18.50 6.72
CA THR A 312 5.35 19.79 7.31
C THR A 312 6.87 19.88 7.44
N GLN A 313 7.40 21.09 7.57
CA GLN A 313 8.82 21.29 7.84
C GLN A 313 9.25 20.56 9.13
N ALA A 314 8.45 20.64 10.18
CA ALA A 314 8.73 19.95 11.44
C ALA A 314 8.81 18.41 11.30
N GLU A 315 7.96 17.82 10.45
CA GLU A 315 8.03 16.36 10.17
C GLU A 315 9.28 16.02 9.35
N ARG A 316 9.66 16.84 8.39
CA ARG A 316 10.90 16.68 7.60
C ARG A 316 12.12 16.74 8.51
N ASP A 317 12.22 17.77 9.35
CA ASP A 317 13.32 17.96 10.29
C ASP A 317 13.41 16.83 11.31
N TYR A 318 12.25 16.34 11.76
CA TYR A 318 12.18 15.18 12.65
C TYR A 318 12.76 13.92 11.98
N LEU A 319 12.37 13.61 10.73
CA LEU A 319 12.88 12.43 10.01
C LEU A 319 14.39 12.52 9.74
N ILE A 320 14.88 13.69 9.35
CA ILE A 320 16.31 13.95 9.14
C ILE A 320 17.08 13.80 10.46
N THR A 321 16.61 14.46 11.52
CA THR A 321 17.24 14.40 12.85
C THR A 321 17.28 12.97 13.38
N PHE A 322 16.19 12.24 13.19
CA PHE A 322 16.10 10.84 13.61
C PHE A 322 17.09 9.96 12.84
N ALA A 323 17.14 10.05 11.51
CA ALA A 323 18.08 9.31 10.69
C ALA A 323 19.53 9.62 11.06
N ASN A 324 19.81 10.88 11.37
CA ASN A 324 21.12 11.37 11.83
C ASN A 324 21.55 10.83 13.20
N GLN A 325 20.67 10.23 13.99
CA GLN A 325 21.09 9.51 15.20
C GLN A 325 21.83 8.22 14.86
N TYR A 326 21.53 7.62 13.71
CA TYR A 326 22.01 6.31 13.29
C TYR A 326 23.10 6.36 12.21
N PHE A 327 22.88 7.11 11.14
CA PHE A 327 23.82 7.14 10.02
C PHE A 327 25.07 7.96 10.33
N ARG A 328 26.22 7.47 9.86
CA ARG A 328 27.52 8.14 10.00
C ARG A 328 27.60 9.41 9.15
N LYS A 329 27.14 9.33 7.89
CA LYS A 329 27.03 10.50 7.01
C LYS A 329 25.76 11.26 7.40
N PRO A 330 25.88 12.52 7.84
CA PRO A 330 24.71 13.32 8.19
C PRO A 330 23.89 13.65 6.95
N LEU A 331 22.56 13.59 7.11
CA LEU A 331 21.59 14.03 6.14
C LEU A 331 21.24 15.49 6.39
N THR A 332 21.01 16.21 5.31
CA THR A 332 20.51 17.59 5.30
C THR A 332 19.19 17.68 4.53
N THR A 333 18.57 18.84 4.54
CA THR A 333 17.36 19.09 3.76
C THR A 333 17.61 18.95 2.25
N ASP A 334 18.82 19.28 1.79
CA ASP A 334 19.20 19.23 0.37
C ASP A 334 19.35 17.79 -0.17
N ASP A 335 19.52 16.82 0.74
CA ASP A 335 19.54 15.39 0.36
C ASP A 335 18.14 14.84 0.04
N VAL A 336 17.07 15.56 0.42
CA VAL A 336 15.68 15.13 0.20
C VAL A 336 15.25 15.49 -1.20
N VAL A 337 15.06 14.46 -2.03
CA VAL A 337 14.66 14.62 -3.44
C VAL A 337 13.14 14.56 -3.64
N TRP A 338 12.43 13.92 -2.72
CA TRP A 338 10.97 13.81 -2.77
C TRP A 338 10.40 13.55 -1.37
N ALA A 339 9.15 13.89 -1.18
CA ALA A 339 8.41 13.58 0.04
C ALA A 339 6.93 13.32 -0.28
N TYR A 340 6.29 12.50 0.54
CA TYR A 340 4.86 12.27 0.43
C TYR A 340 4.23 12.04 1.80
N SER A 341 2.94 12.30 1.88
CA SER A 341 2.12 12.08 3.08
C SER A 341 0.86 11.31 2.74
N GLY A 342 0.40 10.49 3.67
CA GLY A 342 -0.88 9.81 3.58
C GLY A 342 -1.66 9.94 4.88
N VAL A 343 -2.99 9.93 4.77
CA VAL A 343 -3.89 10.00 5.93
C VAL A 343 -4.50 8.63 6.18
N ARG A 344 -4.23 8.07 7.36
CA ARG A 344 -4.79 6.79 7.81
C ARG A 344 -6.15 7.03 8.45
N PRO A 345 -7.23 6.38 7.99
CA PRO A 345 -8.53 6.42 8.64
C PRO A 345 -8.62 5.34 9.73
N LEU A 346 -8.07 5.59 10.90
CA LEU A 346 -8.22 4.66 12.02
C LEU A 346 -9.67 4.71 12.51
N TYR A 347 -10.23 3.55 12.89
CA TYR A 347 -11.54 3.53 13.53
C TYR A 347 -11.50 4.34 14.83
N ASP A 348 -12.47 5.24 15.01
CA ASP A 348 -12.54 6.05 16.23
C ASP A 348 -13.23 5.26 17.34
N ASP A 349 -12.40 4.57 18.14
CA ASP A 349 -12.80 3.81 19.31
C ASP A 349 -12.75 4.64 20.61
N GLY A 350 -12.58 5.96 20.50
CA GLY A 350 -12.41 6.88 21.63
C GLY A 350 -11.04 6.83 22.30
N ALA A 351 -10.04 6.21 21.66
CA ALA A 351 -8.67 6.12 22.20
C ALA A 351 -8.03 7.51 22.38
N LYS A 352 -7.31 7.72 23.49
CA LYS A 352 -6.69 9.00 23.84
C LYS A 352 -5.55 9.41 22.90
N SER A 353 -4.95 8.49 22.15
CA SER A 353 -3.86 8.78 21.22
C SER A 353 -3.99 7.95 19.93
N ALA A 354 -3.40 8.43 18.84
CA ALA A 354 -3.32 7.72 17.57
C ALA A 354 -2.61 6.36 17.71
N THR A 355 -1.62 6.28 18.60
CA THR A 355 -0.86 5.06 18.87
C THR A 355 -1.68 3.99 19.61
N ALA A 356 -2.65 4.40 20.44
CA ALA A 356 -3.52 3.52 21.20
C ALA A 356 -4.80 3.11 20.46
N ALA A 357 -5.15 3.81 19.36
CA ALA A 357 -6.32 3.48 18.54
C ALA A 357 -6.16 2.10 17.87
N THR A 358 -7.28 1.40 17.73
CA THR A 358 -7.28 0.09 17.07
C THR A 358 -6.73 0.17 15.65
N ARG A 359 -5.87 -0.77 15.31
CA ARG A 359 -5.28 -0.92 13.97
C ARG A 359 -5.97 -2.02 13.15
N GLU A 360 -7.00 -2.65 13.72
CA GLU A 360 -7.87 -3.57 12.99
C GLU A 360 -8.84 -2.78 12.10
N TYR A 361 -9.31 -3.42 11.03
CA TYR A 361 -10.41 -2.87 10.25
C TYR A 361 -11.74 -3.16 10.95
N VAL A 362 -12.69 -2.25 10.78
CA VAL A 362 -14.07 -2.42 11.25
C VAL A 362 -15.00 -2.38 10.06
N LEU A 363 -15.86 -3.39 9.96
CA LEU A 363 -16.88 -3.53 8.92
C LEU A 363 -18.25 -3.43 9.56
N THR A 364 -19.01 -2.38 9.24
CA THR A 364 -20.38 -2.21 9.71
C THR A 364 -21.35 -2.45 8.59
N LEU A 365 -22.36 -3.27 8.84
CA LEU A 365 -23.40 -3.63 7.89
C LEU A 365 -24.75 -3.10 8.37
N ASP A 366 -25.40 -2.28 7.56
CA ASP A 366 -26.77 -1.83 7.73
C ASP A 366 -27.67 -2.54 6.72
N THR A 367 -28.72 -3.19 7.20
CA THR A 367 -29.71 -3.94 6.42
C THR A 367 -31.14 -3.42 6.61
N ALA A 368 -31.31 -2.18 7.09
CA ALA A 368 -32.62 -1.56 7.24
C ALA A 368 -33.35 -1.29 5.89
N GLY A 369 -32.71 -1.63 4.80
CA GLY A 369 -33.16 -1.59 3.40
C GLY A 369 -32.13 -2.31 2.55
N PRO A 370 -31.90 -1.93 1.28
CA PRO A 370 -30.79 -2.45 0.52
C PRO A 370 -29.49 -2.26 1.30
N ALA A 371 -28.65 -3.31 1.32
CA ALA A 371 -27.51 -3.39 2.24
C ALA A 371 -26.48 -2.27 2.02
N LEU A 372 -25.98 -1.70 3.12
CA LEU A 372 -24.86 -0.75 3.15
C LEU A 372 -23.73 -1.34 4.01
N LEU A 373 -22.56 -1.52 3.41
CA LEU A 373 -21.35 -1.90 4.13
C LEU A 373 -20.39 -0.72 4.20
N ASN A 374 -19.98 -0.31 5.41
CA ASN A 374 -18.91 0.68 5.59
C ASN A 374 -17.62 0.01 6.01
N VAL A 375 -16.51 0.50 5.47
CA VAL A 375 -15.16 0.00 5.72
C VAL A 375 -14.35 1.08 6.44
N PHE A 376 -14.04 0.86 7.71
CA PHE A 376 -13.19 1.73 8.51
C PHE A 376 -11.82 1.09 8.73
N GLY A 377 -10.74 1.87 8.57
CA GLY A 377 -9.39 1.37 8.80
C GLY A 377 -8.90 0.41 7.71
N GLY A 378 -8.13 -0.57 8.14
CA GLY A 378 -7.51 -1.58 7.29
C GLY A 378 -6.04 -1.27 6.98
N LYS A 379 -5.29 -2.34 6.72
CA LYS A 379 -3.87 -2.30 6.37
C LYS A 379 -3.67 -2.90 4.99
N ILE A 380 -2.68 -2.40 4.28
CA ILE A 380 -2.28 -2.96 2.99
C ILE A 380 -1.93 -4.47 3.08
N THR A 381 -1.39 -4.92 4.21
CA THR A 381 -1.03 -6.34 4.41
C THR A 381 -2.26 -7.24 4.49
N THR A 382 -3.38 -6.77 5.06
CA THR A 382 -4.57 -7.60 5.34
C THR A 382 -5.77 -7.24 4.45
N TYR A 383 -5.56 -6.45 3.39
CA TYR A 383 -6.64 -6.00 2.50
C TYR A 383 -7.45 -7.15 1.90
N ARG A 384 -6.77 -8.25 1.56
CA ARG A 384 -7.40 -9.43 0.96
C ARG A 384 -8.36 -10.10 1.94
N ARG A 385 -7.94 -10.27 3.21
CA ARG A 385 -8.80 -10.78 4.29
C ARG A 385 -9.96 -9.84 4.58
N LEU A 386 -9.72 -8.53 4.55
CA LEU A 386 -10.78 -7.54 4.67
C LEU A 386 -11.82 -7.71 3.56
N ALA A 387 -11.41 -7.92 2.32
CA ALA A 387 -12.30 -8.15 1.20
C ALA A 387 -13.13 -9.44 1.39
N GLU A 388 -12.51 -10.55 1.77
CA GLU A 388 -13.22 -11.80 2.10
C GLU A 388 -14.23 -11.60 3.24
N ALA A 389 -13.85 -10.88 4.31
CA ALA A 389 -14.76 -10.57 5.42
C ALA A 389 -15.92 -9.66 5.00
N ALA A 390 -15.68 -8.69 4.10
CA ALA A 390 -16.70 -7.83 3.54
C ALA A 390 -17.74 -8.65 2.75
N LEU A 391 -17.28 -9.54 1.87
CA LEU A 391 -18.14 -10.42 1.09
C LEU A 391 -18.88 -11.46 1.96
N ALA A 392 -18.27 -11.93 3.04
CA ALA A 392 -18.93 -12.79 4.01
C ALA A 392 -20.14 -12.09 4.68
N LYS A 393 -20.00 -10.77 5.01
CA LYS A 393 -21.12 -9.97 5.54
C LYS A 393 -22.21 -9.71 4.50
N LEU A 394 -21.84 -9.54 3.23
CA LEU A 394 -22.76 -9.27 2.12
C LEU A 394 -23.34 -10.56 1.52
N ALA A 395 -22.90 -11.75 1.96
CA ALA A 395 -23.31 -13.02 1.37
C ALA A 395 -24.82 -13.23 1.43
N ALA A 396 -25.44 -13.03 2.60
CA ALA A 396 -26.89 -13.22 2.76
C ALA A 396 -27.69 -12.15 1.97
N PRO A 397 -27.39 -10.83 2.06
CA PRO A 397 -28.11 -9.82 1.28
C PRO A 397 -28.03 -9.99 -0.23
N LEU A 398 -26.90 -10.51 -0.74
CA LEU A 398 -26.68 -10.66 -2.19
C LEU A 398 -26.93 -12.08 -2.71
N GLY A 399 -27.15 -13.06 -1.83
CA GLY A 399 -27.31 -14.47 -2.22
C GLY A 399 -26.00 -15.10 -2.74
N VAL A 400 -24.84 -14.70 -2.20
CA VAL A 400 -23.54 -15.19 -2.63
C VAL A 400 -23.33 -16.60 -2.09
N THR A 401 -23.10 -17.56 -2.98
CA THR A 401 -22.87 -18.99 -2.65
C THR A 401 -21.41 -19.42 -2.84
N LYS A 402 -20.62 -18.67 -3.66
CA LYS A 402 -19.21 -18.99 -3.89
C LYS A 402 -18.36 -18.53 -2.71
N GLY A 403 -17.46 -19.39 -2.26
CA GLY A 403 -16.52 -19.13 -1.17
C GLY A 403 -15.28 -18.35 -1.59
N ASP A 404 -14.32 -18.26 -0.66
CA ASP A 404 -13.04 -17.56 -0.82
C ASP A 404 -12.18 -18.20 -1.91
N TRP A 405 -11.61 -17.37 -2.78
CA TRP A 405 -10.80 -17.81 -3.91
C TRP A 405 -9.50 -17.00 -4.08
N THR A 406 -9.46 -15.77 -3.58
CA THR A 406 -8.42 -14.77 -3.85
C THR A 406 -7.01 -15.18 -3.42
N ALA A 407 -6.87 -16.05 -2.41
CA ALA A 407 -5.59 -16.55 -1.92
C ALA A 407 -4.86 -17.49 -2.90
N ARG A 408 -5.58 -18.05 -3.87
CA ARG A 408 -5.07 -19.10 -4.78
C ARG A 408 -4.84 -18.61 -6.20
N VAL A 409 -5.24 -17.39 -6.50
CA VAL A 409 -5.19 -16.82 -7.85
C VAL A 409 -4.26 -15.63 -7.87
N PRO A 410 -3.20 -15.64 -8.70
CA PRO A 410 -2.28 -14.52 -8.82
C PRO A 410 -2.98 -13.27 -9.36
N LEU A 411 -2.38 -12.11 -9.10
CA LEU A 411 -2.72 -10.87 -9.79
C LEU A 411 -2.16 -10.90 -11.22
N PRO A 412 -2.72 -10.11 -12.15
CA PRO A 412 -2.23 -10.00 -13.52
C PRO A 412 -0.70 -9.80 -13.56
N GLY A 413 -0.02 -10.59 -14.37
CA GLY A 413 1.44 -10.61 -14.46
C GLY A 413 2.16 -11.37 -13.34
N GLY A 414 1.45 -11.87 -12.33
CA GLY A 414 2.03 -12.58 -11.17
C GLY A 414 1.98 -14.11 -11.27
N ASP A 415 1.68 -14.67 -12.39
CA ASP A 415 1.45 -16.11 -12.65
C ASP A 415 2.76 -16.91 -12.81
N PHE A 416 3.73 -16.66 -11.94
CA PHE A 416 5.03 -17.36 -11.91
C PHE A 416 5.55 -17.51 -10.47
N PRO A 417 6.37 -18.54 -10.18
CA PRO A 417 7.02 -18.69 -8.88
C PRO A 417 8.04 -17.57 -8.62
N LEU A 418 8.12 -17.08 -7.39
CA LEU A 418 9.08 -16.02 -7.00
C LEU A 418 10.54 -16.34 -7.41
N ALA A 419 10.93 -17.61 -7.34
CA ALA A 419 12.27 -18.07 -7.72
C ALA A 419 12.60 -17.88 -9.22
N ASP A 420 11.57 -17.77 -10.07
CA ASP A 420 11.73 -17.63 -11.52
C ASP A 420 11.95 -16.16 -11.95
N LYS A 421 11.79 -15.18 -11.02
CA LYS A 421 11.94 -13.76 -11.35
C LYS A 421 13.28 -13.42 -12.03
N PRO A 422 14.45 -13.92 -11.55
CA PRO A 422 15.73 -13.66 -12.25
C PRO A 422 15.74 -14.20 -13.67
N ARG A 423 15.16 -15.39 -13.91
CA ARG A 423 15.04 -15.98 -15.24
C ARG A 423 14.18 -15.12 -16.16
N LEU A 424 13.01 -14.68 -15.69
CA LEU A 424 12.13 -13.79 -16.48
C LEU A 424 12.81 -12.48 -16.87
N ILE A 425 13.64 -11.90 -15.99
CA ILE A 425 14.43 -10.70 -16.30
C ILE A 425 15.44 -11.01 -17.40
N ALA A 426 16.17 -12.11 -17.28
CA ALA A 426 17.18 -12.52 -18.27
C ALA A 426 16.52 -12.85 -19.62
N ASP A 427 15.39 -13.56 -19.63
CA ASP A 427 14.64 -13.92 -20.82
C ASP A 427 14.12 -12.65 -21.54
N LEU A 428 13.58 -11.68 -20.79
CA LEU A 428 13.12 -10.40 -21.37
C LEU A 428 14.27 -9.60 -21.98
N HIS A 429 15.40 -9.51 -21.28
CA HIS A 429 16.60 -8.82 -21.79
C HIS A 429 17.19 -9.52 -23.02
N ALA A 430 17.19 -10.84 -23.05
CA ALA A 430 17.65 -11.61 -24.22
C ALA A 430 16.74 -11.42 -25.43
N ALA A 431 15.42 -11.34 -25.22
CA ALA A 431 14.44 -11.09 -26.29
C ALA A 431 14.49 -9.64 -26.82
N HIS A 432 14.87 -8.68 -25.96
CA HIS A 432 14.95 -7.25 -26.28
C HIS A 432 16.32 -6.67 -25.88
N PRO A 433 17.41 -6.97 -26.62
CA PRO A 433 18.79 -6.61 -26.24
C PRO A 433 19.08 -5.11 -26.19
N PHE A 434 18.19 -4.29 -26.73
CA PHE A 434 18.28 -2.83 -26.65
C PHE A 434 17.91 -2.28 -25.25
N LEU A 435 17.23 -3.06 -24.42
CA LEU A 435 16.98 -2.69 -23.01
C LEU A 435 18.24 -2.89 -22.20
N THR A 436 18.46 -2.03 -21.22
CA THR A 436 19.42 -2.29 -20.15
C THR A 436 18.86 -3.35 -19.19
N GLU A 437 19.71 -4.04 -18.45
CA GLU A 437 19.29 -4.98 -17.39
C GLU A 437 18.40 -4.28 -16.33
N ALA A 438 18.69 -3.01 -16.03
CA ALA A 438 17.88 -2.21 -15.10
C ALA A 438 16.47 -1.96 -15.63
N GLU A 439 16.31 -1.67 -16.93
CA GLU A 439 14.99 -1.49 -17.56
C GLU A 439 14.22 -2.81 -17.61
N ALA A 440 14.86 -3.91 -18.01
CA ALA A 440 14.25 -5.24 -17.98
C ALA A 440 13.78 -5.59 -16.56
N THR A 441 14.63 -5.32 -15.54
CA THR A 441 14.28 -5.51 -14.13
C THR A 441 13.10 -4.67 -13.71
N ARG A 442 13.05 -3.40 -14.11
CA ARG A 442 11.94 -2.48 -13.82
C ARG A 442 10.63 -2.98 -14.43
N LEU A 443 10.66 -3.38 -15.70
CA LEU A 443 9.48 -3.89 -16.42
C LEU A 443 8.96 -5.18 -15.78
N ILE A 444 9.82 -6.15 -15.49
CA ILE A 444 9.39 -7.38 -14.80
C ILE A 444 8.88 -7.08 -13.39
N ARG A 445 9.48 -6.16 -12.65
CA ARG A 445 8.99 -5.75 -11.33
C ARG A 445 7.66 -4.99 -11.38
N ALA A 446 7.32 -4.37 -12.49
CA ALA A 446 6.06 -3.64 -12.64
C ALA A 446 4.93 -4.51 -13.24
N TYR A 447 5.26 -5.36 -14.22
CA TYR A 447 4.28 -6.04 -15.08
C TYR A 447 4.40 -7.56 -15.09
N GLY A 448 5.48 -8.13 -14.54
CA GLY A 448 5.70 -9.59 -14.51
C GLY A 448 5.71 -10.21 -15.91
N THR A 449 4.93 -11.28 -16.09
CA THR A 449 4.78 -11.97 -17.38
C THR A 449 4.16 -11.10 -18.49
N GLU A 450 3.45 -10.02 -18.14
CA GLU A 450 2.86 -9.09 -19.10
C GLU A 450 3.86 -8.09 -19.68
N ALA A 451 5.10 -7.99 -19.15
CA ALA A 451 6.11 -7.08 -19.68
C ALA A 451 6.40 -7.32 -21.17
N ALA A 452 6.43 -8.57 -21.60
CA ALA A 452 6.62 -8.94 -23.01
C ALA A 452 5.46 -8.48 -23.91
N LEU A 453 4.24 -8.37 -23.39
CA LEU A 453 3.09 -7.87 -24.15
C LEU A 453 3.19 -6.37 -24.42
N ILE A 454 3.80 -5.60 -23.51
CA ILE A 454 4.05 -4.16 -23.67
C ILE A 454 5.10 -3.91 -24.76
N LEU A 455 6.15 -4.72 -24.76
CA LEU A 455 7.25 -4.58 -25.73
C LEU A 455 6.89 -5.17 -27.11
N GLY A 456 6.01 -6.18 -27.15
CA GLY A 456 5.59 -6.83 -28.39
C GLY A 456 6.77 -7.36 -29.20
N ALA A 457 6.80 -7.07 -30.49
CA ALA A 457 7.87 -7.48 -31.42
C ALA A 457 8.95 -6.39 -31.62
N ALA A 458 9.07 -5.41 -30.70
CA ALA A 458 10.05 -4.34 -30.84
C ALA A 458 11.47 -4.87 -30.80
N THR A 459 12.29 -4.47 -31.77
CA THR A 459 13.72 -4.83 -31.88
C THR A 459 14.64 -3.65 -31.63
N SER A 460 14.09 -2.45 -31.43
CA SER A 460 14.82 -1.22 -31.10
C SER A 460 13.96 -0.30 -30.21
N PRO A 461 14.56 0.68 -29.53
CA PRO A 461 13.82 1.66 -28.72
C PRO A 461 12.79 2.45 -29.54
N GLU A 462 13.11 2.80 -30.80
CA GLU A 462 12.23 3.58 -31.69
C GLU A 462 10.93 2.83 -31.99
N ALA A 463 10.96 1.49 -32.02
CA ALA A 463 9.79 0.66 -32.22
C ALA A 463 8.78 0.71 -31.05
N LEU A 464 9.21 1.22 -29.88
CA LEU A 464 8.34 1.46 -28.71
C LEU A 464 7.65 2.83 -28.78
N GLY A 465 7.86 3.60 -29.85
CA GLY A 465 7.32 4.94 -30.04
C GLY A 465 8.14 6.01 -29.31
N ARG A 466 7.47 7.10 -28.96
CA ARG A 466 8.11 8.27 -28.33
C ARG A 466 8.78 7.92 -27.00
N ASP A 467 10.02 8.37 -26.83
CA ASP A 467 10.72 8.37 -25.54
C ASP A 467 10.34 9.62 -24.73
N PHE A 468 9.82 9.42 -23.52
CA PHE A 468 9.49 10.49 -22.57
C PHE A 468 10.60 10.74 -21.54
N GLY A 469 11.68 9.96 -21.59
CA GLY A 469 12.78 10.01 -20.65
C GLY A 469 12.74 8.93 -19.55
N ALA A 470 13.87 8.71 -18.92
CA ALA A 470 14.06 7.70 -17.85
C ALA A 470 13.62 6.27 -18.25
N GLY A 471 13.68 5.89 -19.54
CA GLY A 471 13.26 4.59 -20.06
C GLY A 471 11.74 4.41 -20.10
N LEU A 472 10.98 5.50 -20.18
CA LEU A 472 9.53 5.48 -20.36
C LEU A 472 9.18 5.73 -21.83
N TYR A 473 8.66 4.73 -22.50
CA TYR A 473 8.27 4.80 -23.91
C TYR A 473 6.74 4.82 -24.08
N GLU A 474 6.31 5.30 -25.25
CA GLU A 474 4.90 5.42 -25.63
C GLU A 474 4.14 4.09 -25.48
N ALA A 475 4.73 2.96 -25.83
CA ALA A 475 4.10 1.64 -25.69
C ALA A 475 3.69 1.36 -24.24
N GLU A 476 4.54 1.69 -23.26
CA GLU A 476 4.22 1.54 -21.85
C GLU A 476 3.13 2.52 -21.40
N VAL A 477 3.18 3.77 -21.85
CA VAL A 477 2.17 4.77 -21.51
C VAL A 477 0.80 4.37 -22.06
N ARG A 478 0.73 3.91 -23.32
CA ARG A 478 -0.52 3.39 -23.92
C ARG A 478 -1.07 2.22 -23.11
N TRP A 479 -0.23 1.27 -22.72
CA TRP A 479 -0.65 0.17 -21.86
C TRP A 479 -1.27 0.67 -20.55
N LEU A 480 -0.65 1.64 -19.90
CA LEU A 480 -1.14 2.22 -18.65
C LEU A 480 -2.46 3.00 -18.83
N MET A 481 -2.63 3.67 -19.98
CA MET A 481 -3.88 4.35 -20.31
C MET A 481 -5.01 3.34 -20.58
N ASP A 482 -4.75 2.29 -21.37
CA ASP A 482 -5.75 1.34 -21.82
C ASP A 482 -6.13 0.31 -20.77
N LYS A 483 -5.15 -0.17 -20.00
CA LYS A 483 -5.32 -1.28 -19.06
C LYS A 483 -5.40 -0.85 -17.60
N GLU A 484 -4.94 0.35 -17.26
CA GLU A 484 -4.80 0.80 -15.88
C GLU A 484 -5.38 2.19 -15.62
N TRP A 485 -6.19 2.72 -16.54
CA TRP A 485 -6.95 3.98 -16.42
C TRP A 485 -6.08 5.21 -16.15
N ALA A 486 -4.79 5.21 -16.51
CA ALA A 486 -3.96 6.40 -16.40
C ALA A 486 -4.46 7.48 -17.37
N ARG A 487 -4.66 8.71 -16.90
CA ARG A 487 -5.20 9.84 -17.68
C ARG A 487 -4.33 11.09 -17.62
N ALA A 488 -3.37 11.14 -16.71
CA ALA A 488 -2.44 12.23 -16.54
C ALA A 488 -1.02 11.70 -16.30
N ALA A 489 -0.01 12.50 -16.62
CA ALA A 489 1.38 12.13 -16.37
C ALA A 489 1.63 11.76 -14.90
N ALA A 490 0.99 12.46 -13.95
CA ALA A 490 1.10 12.16 -12.53
C ALA A 490 0.64 10.75 -12.15
N ASP A 491 -0.33 10.18 -12.87
CA ASP A 491 -0.78 8.79 -12.68
C ASP A 491 0.34 7.82 -13.06
N VAL A 492 0.98 8.07 -14.18
CA VAL A 492 2.09 7.28 -14.73
C VAL A 492 3.31 7.38 -13.83
N VAL A 493 3.84 8.59 -13.64
CA VAL A 493 5.17 8.79 -13.05
C VAL A 493 5.21 8.61 -11.54
N TRP A 494 4.07 8.77 -10.82
CA TRP A 494 4.03 8.63 -9.37
C TRP A 494 3.27 7.41 -8.86
N ARG A 495 2.25 6.92 -9.59
CA ARG A 495 1.44 5.79 -9.13
C ARG A 495 1.65 4.48 -9.90
N ARG A 496 2.11 4.54 -11.14
CA ARG A 496 2.36 3.31 -11.91
C ARG A 496 3.85 2.92 -11.97
N THR A 497 4.77 3.90 -12.14
CA THR A 497 6.17 3.60 -12.44
C THR A 497 7.21 4.13 -11.44
N LYS A 498 6.92 5.19 -10.70
CA LYS A 498 7.86 5.97 -9.86
C LYS A 498 8.98 6.67 -10.65
N LEU A 499 8.88 6.74 -11.99
CA LEU A 499 9.89 7.38 -12.84
C LEU A 499 9.98 8.90 -12.65
N GLY A 500 8.96 9.53 -12.03
CA GLY A 500 9.02 10.93 -11.62
C GLY A 500 10.20 11.27 -10.70
N LEU A 501 10.81 10.28 -10.05
CA LEU A 501 12.06 10.46 -9.29
C LEU A 501 13.29 10.74 -10.19
N ARG A 502 13.21 10.43 -11.49
CA ARG A 502 14.31 10.54 -12.45
C ARG A 502 14.02 11.46 -13.62
N MET A 503 12.73 11.71 -13.90
CA MET A 503 12.30 12.59 -14.98
C MET A 503 12.42 14.06 -14.57
N THR A 504 12.75 14.91 -15.54
CA THR A 504 12.71 16.36 -15.35
C THR A 504 11.27 16.88 -15.39
N PRO A 505 10.99 18.08 -14.86
CA PRO A 505 9.68 18.71 -14.98
C PRO A 505 9.20 18.84 -16.44
N ASP A 506 10.09 19.23 -17.36
CA ASP A 506 9.78 19.37 -18.78
C ASP A 506 9.39 18.03 -19.43
N GLN A 507 10.04 16.93 -19.05
CA GLN A 507 9.68 15.59 -19.51
C GLN A 507 8.30 15.16 -19.00
N ILE A 508 7.97 15.47 -17.75
CA ILE A 508 6.65 15.17 -17.16
C ILE A 508 5.56 16.02 -17.84
N GLU A 509 5.83 17.28 -18.12
CA GLU A 509 4.90 18.17 -18.83
C GLU A 509 4.68 17.71 -20.27
N ALA A 510 5.74 17.32 -20.98
CA ALA A 510 5.66 16.78 -22.33
C ALA A 510 4.85 15.46 -22.40
N LEU A 511 4.97 14.61 -21.36
CA LEU A 511 4.16 13.40 -21.21
C LEU A 511 2.68 13.77 -21.01
N ASP A 512 2.39 14.75 -20.13
CA ASP A 512 1.01 15.15 -19.83
C ASP A 512 0.31 15.71 -21.06
N HIS A 513 0.96 16.61 -21.79
CA HIS A 513 0.44 17.15 -23.04
C HIS A 513 0.16 16.05 -24.09
N TRP A 514 1.06 15.08 -24.21
CA TRP A 514 0.86 13.96 -25.11
C TRP A 514 -0.34 13.09 -24.70
N MET A 515 -0.46 12.75 -23.42
CA MET A 515 -1.58 11.95 -22.90
C MET A 515 -2.93 12.66 -23.09
N GLN A 516 -3.00 13.98 -22.88
CA GLN A 516 -4.20 14.78 -23.11
C GLN A 516 -4.61 14.77 -24.59
N ALA A 517 -3.64 14.89 -25.52
CA ALA A 517 -3.92 14.81 -26.94
C ALA A 517 -4.47 13.43 -27.36
N GLN A 518 -3.95 12.34 -26.77
CA GLN A 518 -4.48 10.99 -27.04
C GLN A 518 -5.90 10.76 -26.50
N ALA A 519 -6.26 11.43 -25.41
CA ALA A 519 -7.60 11.29 -24.81
C ALA A 519 -8.69 12.04 -25.60
N GLN A 520 -8.31 12.97 -26.50
CA GLN A 520 -9.21 13.75 -27.36
C GLN A 520 -9.35 13.14 -28.77
N ALA A 521 -8.44 12.24 -29.16
CA ALA A 521 -8.45 11.54 -30.46
C ALA A 521 -9.30 10.27 -30.41
#